data_8ade698708a589fde656654a2b1f2c7a
#
_entry.id   8ade698708a589fde656654a2b1f2c7a
#
_cell.length_a   1.000
_cell.length_b   1.000
_cell.length_c   1.000
_cell.angle_alpha   90.00
_cell.angle_beta   90.00
_cell.angle_gamma   90.00
#
_symmetry.space_group_name_H-M   'P 1'
#
loop_
_entity.id
_entity.type
_entity.pdbx_description
1 polymer ?
#
loop_
_entity_poly.entity_id
_entity_poly.type
_entity_poly.pdbx_seq_one_letter_code
_entity_poly.pdbx_strand_id
1 'polypeptide(L)'
;MSKSVYMLVMAKGYTEAGYQLTEEERQNLWSKVNEIDAQAGGKFVIACNSRWADEEIYDWAVIEYPDMDAYQKKVEELEKLQWWRYVTTKTILGTKMED
;
A
#
# COMPACT_ATOMS: atom_id res chain seq x y z
N MET A 1 4.50 15.05 -20.72
CA MET A 1 4.43 13.68 -20.21
C MET A 1 4.36 13.67 -18.70
N SER A 2 3.50 12.82 -18.18
CA SER A 2 3.36 12.66 -16.75
C SER A 2 4.57 11.91 -16.18
N LYS A 3 5.00 12.29 -14.99
CA LYS A 3 6.05 11.57 -14.26
C LYS A 3 5.42 10.43 -13.47
N SER A 4 6.10 9.30 -13.45
CA SER A 4 5.75 8.23 -12.53
C SER A 4 5.88 8.69 -11.09
N VAL A 5 4.99 8.22 -10.25
CA VAL A 5 5.02 8.47 -8.81
C VAL A 5 5.37 7.16 -8.11
N TYR A 6 6.32 7.21 -7.22
CA TYR A 6 6.73 6.05 -6.42
C TYR A 6 6.16 6.19 -5.02
N MET A 7 5.57 5.12 -4.52
CA MET A 7 5.04 5.06 -3.17
C MET A 7 5.87 4.08 -2.36
N LEU A 8 6.49 4.56 -1.30
CA LEU A 8 7.06 3.69 -0.27
C LEU A 8 6.00 3.54 0.81
N VAL A 9 5.48 2.34 0.97
CA VAL A 9 4.50 2.04 2.01
C VAL A 9 5.11 1.10 3.04
N MET A 10 5.01 1.49 4.30
CA MET A 10 5.50 0.70 5.43
C MET A 10 4.29 0.26 6.27
N ALA A 11 4.10 -1.04 6.40
CA ALA A 11 3.01 -1.59 7.20
C ALA A 11 3.47 -1.77 8.66
N LYS A 12 2.73 -1.17 9.57
CA LYS A 12 2.98 -1.27 11.01
C LYS A 12 2.16 -2.37 11.68
N GLY A 13 1.24 -2.98 10.94
CA GLY A 13 0.42 -4.06 11.42
C GLY A 13 -1.06 -3.74 11.38
N TYR A 14 -1.87 -4.65 11.89
CA TYR A 14 -3.31 -4.47 11.96
C TYR A 14 -3.70 -3.59 13.14
N THR A 15 -4.75 -2.80 12.96
CA THR A 15 -5.46 -2.18 14.08
C THR A 15 -6.24 -3.25 14.84
N GLU A 16 -6.85 -2.89 15.97
CA GLU A 16 -7.73 -3.81 16.68
C GLU A 16 -8.84 -4.32 15.78
N ALA A 17 -9.47 -3.44 14.99
CA ALA A 17 -10.50 -3.83 14.05
C ALA A 17 -9.97 -4.85 13.02
N GLY A 18 -8.73 -4.67 12.58
CA GLY A 18 -8.08 -5.62 11.66
C GLY A 18 -7.83 -6.97 12.30
N TYR A 19 -7.45 -7.00 13.57
CA TYR A 19 -7.25 -8.26 14.29
C TYR A 19 -8.56 -9.01 14.55
N GLN A 20 -9.67 -8.31 14.62
CA GLN A 20 -10.99 -8.92 14.79
C GLN A 20 -11.51 -9.60 13.53
N LEU A 21 -10.91 -9.29 12.37
CA LEU A 21 -11.27 -9.98 11.13
C LEU A 21 -10.79 -11.42 11.20
N THR A 22 -11.56 -12.32 10.56
CA THR A 22 -11.09 -13.68 10.35
C THR A 22 -9.91 -13.68 9.37
N GLU A 23 -9.17 -14.78 9.34
CA GLU A 23 -8.09 -14.92 8.37
C GLU A 23 -8.59 -14.78 6.94
N GLU A 24 -9.74 -15.40 6.64
CA GLU A 24 -10.35 -15.29 5.31
C GLU A 24 -10.71 -13.84 4.98
N GLU A 25 -11.28 -13.09 5.92
CA GLU A 25 -11.61 -11.68 5.72
C GLU A 25 -10.35 -10.84 5.48
N ARG A 26 -9.26 -11.11 6.21
CA ARG A 26 -7.98 -10.43 5.98
C ARG A 26 -7.41 -10.73 4.60
N GLN A 27 -7.48 -11.99 4.17
CA GLN A 27 -7.02 -12.37 2.82
C GLN A 27 -7.85 -11.68 1.75
N ASN A 28 -9.17 -11.60 1.94
CA ASN A 28 -10.04 -10.89 1.00
C ASN A 28 -9.72 -9.40 0.94
N LEU A 29 -9.43 -8.80 2.08
CA LEU A 29 -9.04 -7.39 2.15
C LEU A 29 -7.76 -7.14 1.33
N TRP A 30 -6.73 -7.97 1.53
CA TRP A 30 -5.48 -7.85 0.78
C TRP A 30 -5.67 -8.08 -0.71
N SER A 31 -6.52 -9.03 -1.09
CA SER A 31 -6.84 -9.28 -2.49
C SER A 31 -7.48 -8.05 -3.14
N LYS A 32 -8.36 -7.37 -2.44
CA LYS A 32 -8.99 -6.15 -2.94
C LYS A 32 -7.98 -5.01 -3.09
N VAL A 33 -7.08 -4.86 -2.13
CA VAL A 33 -6.02 -3.85 -2.22
C VAL A 33 -5.12 -4.10 -3.42
N ASN A 34 -4.72 -5.35 -3.65
CA ASN A 34 -3.90 -5.72 -4.79
C ASN A 34 -4.63 -5.44 -6.11
N GLU A 35 -5.91 -5.71 -6.16
CA GLU A 35 -6.74 -5.43 -7.33
C GLU A 35 -6.83 -3.92 -7.60
N ILE A 36 -7.01 -3.13 -6.55
CA ILE A 36 -7.04 -1.66 -6.64
C ILE A 36 -5.72 -1.14 -7.21
N ASP A 37 -4.59 -1.64 -6.71
CA ASP A 37 -3.26 -1.25 -7.21
C ASP A 37 -3.10 -1.61 -8.68
N ALA A 38 -3.51 -2.81 -9.07
CA ALA A 38 -3.42 -3.26 -10.45
C ALA A 38 -4.27 -2.39 -11.38
N GLN A 39 -5.49 -2.05 -10.97
CA GLN A 39 -6.39 -1.22 -11.75
C GLN A 39 -5.85 0.21 -11.91
N ALA A 40 -5.10 0.69 -10.93
CA ALA A 40 -4.46 2.01 -11.00
C ALA A 40 -3.16 2.00 -11.83
N GLY A 41 -2.77 0.85 -12.36
CA GLY A 41 -1.53 0.71 -13.12
C GLY A 41 -0.29 0.62 -12.23
N GLY A 42 -0.48 0.26 -10.97
CA GLY A 42 0.62 0.10 -10.01
C GLY A 42 1.50 -1.10 -10.36
N LYS A 43 2.80 -0.90 -10.25
CA LYS A 43 3.80 -1.95 -10.46
C LYS A 43 4.67 -2.06 -9.25
N PHE A 44 4.75 -3.24 -8.66
CA PHE A 44 5.65 -3.49 -7.54
C PHE A 44 7.09 -3.42 -8.02
N VAL A 45 7.86 -2.51 -7.44
CA VAL A 45 9.29 -2.42 -7.68
C VAL A 45 10.01 -3.42 -6.79
N ILE A 46 9.65 -3.42 -5.49
CA ILE A 46 10.20 -4.36 -4.52
C ILE A 46 9.24 -4.43 -3.33
N ALA A 47 9.17 -5.61 -2.71
CA ALA A 47 8.46 -5.79 -1.45
C ALA A 47 9.37 -6.58 -0.51
N CYS A 48 9.47 -6.14 0.73
CA CYS A 48 10.41 -6.69 1.70
C CYS A 48 9.73 -6.99 3.03
N ASN A 49 10.13 -8.08 3.65
CA ASN A 49 9.74 -8.42 5.00
C ASN A 49 10.74 -7.79 5.98
N SER A 50 10.26 -6.95 6.89
CA SER A 50 11.10 -6.28 7.88
C SER A 50 10.87 -6.79 9.30
N ARG A 51 9.99 -7.73 9.50
CA ARG A 51 9.62 -8.22 10.82
C ARG A 51 10.82 -8.73 11.63
N TRP A 52 11.77 -9.32 10.95
CA TRP A 52 12.99 -9.84 11.57
C TRP A 52 14.01 -8.75 11.95
N ALA A 53 13.84 -7.55 11.41
CA ALA A 53 14.84 -6.48 11.53
C ALA A 53 14.32 -5.24 12.25
N ASP A 54 12.99 -5.09 12.40
CA ASP A 54 12.41 -3.89 12.96
C ASP A 54 11.16 -4.25 13.77
N GLU A 55 11.04 -3.65 14.94
CA GLU A 55 9.93 -3.96 15.85
C GLU A 55 8.64 -3.23 15.48
N GLU A 56 8.74 -2.12 14.76
CA GLU A 56 7.59 -1.29 14.39
C GLU A 56 7.07 -1.59 12.99
N ILE A 57 7.98 -1.89 12.06
CA ILE A 57 7.63 -2.06 10.66
C ILE A 57 7.64 -3.56 10.32
N TYR A 58 6.48 -4.08 9.95
CA TYR A 58 6.32 -5.49 9.61
C TYR A 58 6.82 -5.80 8.21
N ASP A 59 6.47 -4.96 7.26
CA ASP A 59 6.92 -5.07 5.88
C ASP A 59 6.86 -3.71 5.22
N TRP A 60 7.49 -3.61 4.06
CA TRP A 60 7.43 -2.40 3.26
C TRP A 60 7.55 -2.75 1.78
N ALA A 61 7.02 -1.88 0.94
CA ALA A 61 7.04 -2.08 -0.49
C ALA A 61 7.20 -0.73 -1.19
N VAL A 62 7.76 -0.79 -2.40
CA VAL A 62 7.79 0.36 -3.30
C VAL A 62 6.94 -0.01 -4.51
N ILE A 63 5.98 0.84 -4.82
CA ILE A 63 5.06 0.63 -5.95
C ILE A 63 5.14 1.87 -6.83
N GLU A 64 5.29 1.65 -8.13
CA GLU A 64 5.30 2.73 -9.12
C GLU A 64 3.93 2.88 -9.73
N TYR A 65 3.42 4.12 -9.79
CA TYR A 65 2.17 4.46 -10.46
C TYR A 65 2.47 5.36 -11.66
N PRO A 66 1.67 5.28 -12.74
CA PRO A 66 1.97 6.05 -13.97
C PRO A 66 1.97 7.56 -13.78
N ASP A 67 1.14 8.06 -12.88
CA ASP A 67 1.05 9.49 -12.58
C ASP A 67 0.34 9.70 -11.25
N MET A 68 0.22 10.97 -10.85
CA MET A 68 -0.41 11.33 -9.59
C MET A 68 -1.92 11.09 -9.61
N ASP A 69 -2.57 11.27 -10.75
CA ASP A 69 -4.00 11.02 -10.88
C ASP A 69 -4.34 9.56 -10.61
N ALA A 70 -3.53 8.65 -11.14
CA ALA A 70 -3.69 7.22 -10.89
C ALA A 70 -3.54 6.89 -9.39
N TYR A 71 -2.53 7.48 -8.75
CA TYR A 71 -2.32 7.31 -7.31
C TYR A 71 -3.52 7.83 -6.50
N GLN A 72 -4.02 9.00 -6.84
CA GLN A 72 -5.17 9.59 -6.13
C GLN A 72 -6.42 8.73 -6.27
N LYS A 73 -6.66 8.16 -7.45
CA LYS A 73 -7.78 7.23 -7.65
C LYS A 73 -7.65 5.99 -6.80
N LYS A 74 -6.42 5.47 -6.68
CA LYS A 74 -6.15 4.35 -5.78
C LYS A 74 -6.53 4.70 -4.35
N VAL A 75 -6.10 5.87 -3.87
CA VAL A 75 -6.41 6.32 -2.51
C VAL A 75 -7.92 6.42 -2.29
N GLU A 76 -8.65 6.96 -3.24
CA GLU A 76 -10.12 7.02 -3.16
C GLU A 76 -10.74 5.64 -3.02
N GLU A 77 -10.25 4.65 -3.76
CA GLU A 77 -10.74 3.27 -3.67
C GLU A 77 -10.38 2.63 -2.33
N LEU A 78 -9.20 2.93 -1.79
CA LEU A 78 -8.81 2.46 -0.46
C LEU A 78 -9.70 3.07 0.63
N GLU A 79 -10.08 4.34 0.48
CA GLU A 79 -11.01 4.98 1.42
C GLU A 79 -12.38 4.31 1.39
N LYS A 80 -12.90 3.98 0.21
CA LYS A 80 -14.17 3.25 0.09
C LYS A 80 -14.09 1.88 0.73
N LEU A 81 -12.95 1.22 0.64
CA LEU A 81 -12.68 -0.07 1.26
C LEU A 81 -12.51 0.04 2.78
N GLN A 82 -12.30 1.24 3.29
CA GLN A 82 -11.95 1.50 4.69
C GLN A 82 -10.64 0.82 5.10
N TRP A 83 -9.67 0.81 4.19
CA TRP A 83 -8.38 0.15 4.39
C TRP A 83 -7.71 0.54 5.71
N TRP A 84 -7.66 1.85 6.01
CA TRP A 84 -6.98 2.35 7.21
C TRP A 84 -7.74 2.10 8.51
N ARG A 85 -8.97 1.61 8.43
CA ARG A 85 -9.68 1.10 9.61
C ARG A 85 -9.01 -0.17 10.12
N TYR A 86 -8.41 -0.96 9.22
CA TYR A 86 -7.91 -2.29 9.53
C TYR A 86 -6.39 -2.39 9.59
N VAL A 87 -5.66 -1.48 8.94
CA VAL A 87 -4.21 -1.55 8.83
C VAL A 87 -3.58 -0.18 9.11
N THR A 88 -2.52 -0.18 9.90
CA THR A 88 -1.74 1.02 10.16
C THR A 88 -0.54 1.04 9.22
N THR A 89 -0.41 2.10 8.43
CA THR A 89 0.70 2.25 7.49
C THR A 89 1.30 3.63 7.59
N LYS A 90 2.53 3.75 7.13
CA LYS A 90 3.16 5.04 6.83
C LYS A 90 3.53 5.04 5.36
N THR A 91 3.19 6.11 4.66
CA THR A 91 3.40 6.20 3.22
C THR A 91 4.20 7.45 2.89
N ILE A 92 5.17 7.30 2.01
CA ILE A 92 5.96 8.41 1.49
C ILE A 92 5.87 8.35 -0.04
N LEU A 93 5.55 9.48 -0.65
CA LEU A 93 5.53 9.60 -2.10
C LEU A 93 6.78 10.32 -2.58
N GLY A 94 7.21 9.98 -3.77
CA GLY A 94 8.32 10.66 -4.41
C GLY A 94 8.33 10.43 -5.90
N THR A 95 9.16 11.21 -6.58
CA THR A 95 9.45 11.02 -7.99
C THR A 95 10.91 10.67 -8.13
N LYS A 96 11.25 9.99 -9.21
CA LYS A 96 12.64 9.57 -9.43
C LYS A 96 13.56 10.79 -9.52
N MET A 97 14.67 10.73 -8.80
CA MET A 97 15.68 11.77 -8.91
C MET A 97 16.33 11.72 -10.30
N GLU A 98 16.49 12.88 -10.88
CA GLU A 98 17.20 13.00 -12.15
C GLU A 98 18.68 13.22 -11.88
N ASP A 99 19.51 12.63 -12.72
CA ASP A 99 20.97 12.78 -12.62
C ASP A 99 21.43 14.14 -13.16
#